data_36a15547afbda858f753817cf751909e
#
_entry.id   36a15547afbda858f753817cf751909e
#
_cell.length_a   1.000
_cell.length_b   1.000
_cell.length_c   1.000
_cell.angle_alpha   90.00
_cell.angle_beta   90.00
_cell.angle_gamma   90.00
#
_symmetry.space_group_name_H-M   'P 1'
#
loop_
_entity.id
_entity.type
_entity.pdbx_description
1 polymer ?
#
loop_
_entity_poly.entity_id
_entity_poly.type
_entity_poly.pdbx_seq_one_letter_code
_entity_poly.pdbx_strand_id
1 'polypeptide(L)'
;MKAGAITEIAKLEFRIQVRGRWMLGFGILFAALVSSVSYYGLTFLGYEAKFQDFYRTTVTMLNLVLIIVPVVALVAGGQSLCGDPGYFEVLASQPLGRADILLGKVLGLFGSLAVMTVLGFGLGGLIIALQTQSGGIWKYFVFVTVSLTLGLVFVSLAALLAIMAHRRPMAIVTGLILWLFFLFIYDLIVLSASYYIDEAYLRTMLYFSLFGNPIDLARVVVLMSVGGETALGAAGAGLLRMFGGGVTSAISAAGLFILWILAPLTAAALIFRRQDMA
;
A
#
# COMPACT_ATOMS: atom_id res chain seq x y z
N MET A 1 -10.28 16.12 20.28
CA MET A 1 -9.73 14.75 20.07
C MET A 1 -9.04 14.30 21.36
N LYS A 2 -9.50 13.21 21.93
CA LYS A 2 -8.87 12.62 23.14
C LYS A 2 -7.83 11.60 22.67
N ALA A 3 -6.56 11.97 22.56
CA ALA A 3 -5.47 11.08 22.09
C ALA A 3 -5.46 9.70 22.78
N GLY A 4 -5.80 9.65 24.08
CA GLY A 4 -5.90 8.40 24.83
C GLY A 4 -6.99 7.45 24.31
N ALA A 5 -8.13 7.96 23.84
CA ALA A 5 -9.20 7.13 23.31
C ALA A 5 -8.82 6.50 21.97
N ILE A 6 -8.19 7.26 21.06
CA ILE A 6 -7.72 6.76 19.78
C ILE A 6 -6.70 5.62 19.97
N THR A 7 -5.76 5.78 20.91
CA THR A 7 -4.76 4.75 21.18
C THR A 7 -5.36 3.48 21.78
N GLU A 8 -6.34 3.58 22.67
CA GLU A 8 -7.00 2.39 23.24
C GLU A 8 -7.83 1.63 22.18
N ILE A 9 -8.57 2.36 21.30
CA ILE A 9 -9.28 1.75 20.19
C ILE A 9 -8.30 1.09 19.21
N ALA A 10 -7.19 1.76 18.89
CA ALA A 10 -6.17 1.21 18.00
C ALA A 10 -5.52 -0.06 18.57
N LYS A 11 -5.20 -0.09 19.87
CA LYS A 11 -4.69 -1.30 20.53
C LYS A 11 -5.69 -2.45 20.53
N LEU A 12 -6.97 -2.15 20.77
CA LEU A 12 -8.03 -3.15 20.73
C LEU A 12 -8.17 -3.74 19.34
N GLU A 13 -8.30 -2.89 18.33
CA GLU A 13 -8.41 -3.31 16.93
C GLU A 13 -7.18 -4.10 16.48
N PHE A 14 -5.98 -3.62 16.76
CA PHE A 14 -4.73 -4.33 16.49
C PHE A 14 -4.74 -5.74 17.08
N ARG A 15 -5.13 -5.88 18.35
CA ARG A 15 -5.18 -7.18 19.04
C ARG A 15 -6.21 -8.13 18.43
N ILE A 16 -7.36 -7.61 18.01
CA ILE A 16 -8.41 -8.39 17.33
C ILE A 16 -7.88 -8.88 15.98
N GLN A 17 -7.28 -7.98 15.19
CA GLN A 17 -6.81 -8.29 13.83
C GLN A 17 -5.63 -9.27 13.83
N VAL A 18 -4.61 -9.06 14.67
CA VAL A 18 -3.43 -9.95 14.75
C VAL A 18 -3.82 -11.37 15.16
N ARG A 19 -4.86 -11.54 15.99
CA ARG A 19 -5.38 -12.87 16.37
C ARG A 19 -6.37 -13.46 15.37
N GLY A 20 -6.80 -12.67 14.40
CA GLY A 20 -7.72 -13.11 13.36
C GLY A 20 -7.09 -14.16 12.45
N ARG A 21 -7.79 -15.28 12.21
CA ARG A 21 -7.32 -16.36 11.32
C ARG A 21 -6.96 -15.85 9.92
N TRP A 22 -7.66 -14.85 9.45
CA TRP A 22 -7.45 -14.23 8.14
C TRP A 22 -6.12 -13.48 8.07
N MET A 23 -5.81 -12.68 9.09
CA MET A 23 -4.56 -11.92 9.16
C MET A 23 -3.35 -12.84 9.40
N LEU A 24 -3.49 -13.88 10.24
CA LEU A 24 -2.45 -14.89 10.42
C LEU A 24 -2.20 -15.67 9.12
N GLY A 25 -3.27 -16.09 8.41
CA GLY A 25 -3.15 -16.73 7.11
C GLY A 25 -2.41 -15.86 6.09
N PHE A 26 -2.73 -14.57 6.04
CA PHE A 26 -1.99 -13.61 5.23
C PHE A 26 -0.52 -13.53 5.63
N GLY A 27 -0.22 -13.35 6.90
CA GLY A 27 1.16 -13.22 7.37
C GLY A 27 2.02 -14.43 7.00
N ILE A 28 1.49 -15.65 7.19
CA ILE A 28 2.18 -16.89 6.83
C ILE A 28 2.37 -17.00 5.32
N LEU A 29 1.30 -16.78 4.54
CA LEU A 29 1.36 -16.83 3.07
C LEU A 29 2.35 -15.79 2.54
N PHE A 30 2.27 -14.56 3.02
CA PHE A 30 3.15 -13.48 2.58
C PHE A 30 4.61 -13.77 2.93
N ALA A 31 4.90 -14.22 4.16
CA ALA A 31 6.23 -14.61 4.57
C ALA A 31 6.79 -15.77 3.74
N ALA A 32 5.97 -16.79 3.44
CA ALA A 32 6.36 -17.91 2.60
C ALA A 32 6.69 -17.45 1.17
N LEU A 33 5.85 -16.60 0.58
CA LEU A 33 6.05 -16.08 -0.78
C LEU A 33 7.29 -15.20 -0.86
N VAL A 34 7.45 -14.25 0.06
CA VAL A 34 8.63 -13.37 0.11
C VAL A 34 9.90 -14.18 0.32
N SER A 35 9.90 -15.15 1.23
CA SER A 35 11.06 -16.03 1.47
C SER A 35 11.39 -16.88 0.24
N SER A 36 10.38 -17.42 -0.44
CA SER A 36 10.55 -18.19 -1.67
C SER A 36 11.18 -17.35 -2.78
N VAL A 37 10.64 -16.14 -3.02
CA VAL A 37 11.17 -15.22 -4.03
C VAL A 37 12.60 -14.80 -3.68
N SER A 38 12.89 -14.54 -2.39
CA SER A 38 14.24 -14.20 -1.93
C SER A 38 15.24 -15.33 -2.18
N TYR A 39 14.83 -16.56 -1.83
CA TYR A 39 15.70 -17.73 -1.95
C TYR A 39 15.95 -18.10 -3.42
N TYR A 40 14.88 -18.28 -4.20
CA TYR A 40 15.02 -18.69 -5.60
C TYR A 40 15.56 -17.57 -6.49
N GLY A 41 15.20 -16.31 -6.24
CA GLY A 41 15.70 -15.17 -7.00
C GLY A 41 17.20 -14.97 -6.90
N LEU A 42 17.82 -15.41 -5.80
CA LEU A 42 19.25 -15.30 -5.58
C LEU A 42 20.06 -16.59 -5.93
N THR A 43 19.38 -17.74 -5.98
CA THR A 43 20.07 -19.03 -6.11
C THR A 43 20.15 -19.53 -7.56
N PHE A 44 19.19 -19.18 -8.42
CA PHE A 44 19.08 -19.75 -9.77
C PHE A 44 19.98 -19.11 -10.85
N LEU A 45 20.65 -18.00 -10.59
CA LEU A 45 21.29 -17.17 -11.63
C LEU A 45 22.83 -17.15 -11.63
N GLY A 46 23.52 -18.06 -10.94
CA GLY A 46 24.97 -18.26 -11.10
C GLY A 46 25.86 -17.10 -10.62
N TYR A 47 27.10 -17.39 -10.33
CA TYR A 47 28.10 -16.56 -9.59
C TYR A 47 28.51 -15.21 -10.22
N GLU A 48 28.05 -14.85 -11.43
CA GLU A 48 28.63 -13.69 -12.15
C GLU A 48 27.77 -12.41 -12.19
N ALA A 49 26.53 -12.40 -11.69
CA ALA A 49 25.60 -11.28 -11.89
C ALA A 49 24.92 -10.73 -10.63
N LYS A 50 25.62 -10.61 -9.51
CA LYS A 50 25.07 -10.21 -8.19
C LYS A 50 24.16 -8.97 -8.15
N PHE A 51 24.40 -7.95 -9.00
CA PHE A 51 23.59 -6.73 -9.03
C PHE A 51 22.28 -6.91 -9.81
N GLN A 52 22.32 -7.65 -10.91
CA GLN A 52 21.10 -7.95 -11.71
C GLN A 52 20.15 -8.85 -10.94
N ASP A 53 20.65 -9.73 -10.09
CA ASP A 53 19.86 -10.66 -9.27
C ASP A 53 19.09 -9.92 -8.18
N PHE A 54 19.70 -8.96 -7.51
CA PHE A 54 19.02 -8.12 -6.52
C PHE A 54 17.91 -7.29 -7.16
N TYR A 55 18.16 -6.68 -8.33
CA TYR A 55 17.15 -5.92 -9.05
C TYR A 55 15.95 -6.78 -9.46
N ARG A 56 16.20 -7.93 -10.10
CA ARG A 56 15.16 -8.86 -10.54
C ARG A 56 14.33 -9.40 -9.35
N THR A 57 15.00 -9.79 -8.27
CA THR A 57 14.36 -10.25 -7.04
C THR A 57 13.45 -9.17 -6.48
N THR A 58 13.92 -7.92 -6.40
CA THR A 58 13.12 -6.79 -5.89
C THR A 58 11.93 -6.49 -6.80
N VAL A 59 12.08 -6.54 -8.12
CA VAL A 59 10.97 -6.36 -9.07
C VAL A 59 9.91 -7.45 -8.91
N THR A 60 10.32 -8.70 -8.73
CA THR A 60 9.39 -9.81 -8.50
C THR A 60 8.65 -9.64 -7.17
N MET A 61 9.36 -9.26 -6.09
CA MET A 61 8.75 -8.95 -4.81
C MET A 61 7.79 -7.76 -4.90
N LEU A 62 8.13 -6.74 -5.69
CA LEU A 62 7.28 -5.58 -5.90
C LEU A 62 5.94 -5.98 -6.51
N ASN A 63 5.95 -6.77 -7.58
CA ASN A 63 4.71 -7.26 -8.19
C ASN A 63 3.84 -8.06 -7.19
N LEU A 64 4.47 -8.86 -6.34
CA LEU A 64 3.79 -9.59 -5.27
C LEU A 64 3.12 -8.63 -4.27
N VAL A 65 3.82 -7.57 -3.86
CA VAL A 65 3.32 -6.55 -2.95
C VAL A 65 2.16 -5.77 -3.56
N LEU A 66 2.27 -5.35 -4.82
CA LEU A 66 1.22 -4.59 -5.52
C LEU A 66 -0.08 -5.38 -5.65
N ILE A 67 -0.01 -6.70 -5.63
CA ILE A 67 -1.17 -7.59 -5.68
C ILE A 67 -1.70 -7.86 -4.26
N ILE A 68 -0.86 -8.37 -3.37
CA ILE A 68 -1.31 -8.96 -2.11
C ILE A 68 -1.65 -7.90 -1.06
N VAL A 69 -0.78 -6.90 -0.87
CA VAL A 69 -0.95 -5.90 0.20
C VAL A 69 -2.25 -5.09 0.05
N PRO A 70 -2.59 -4.56 -1.15
CA PRO A 70 -3.86 -3.88 -1.38
C PRO A 70 -5.08 -4.77 -1.14
N VAL A 71 -5.06 -6.01 -1.65
CA VAL A 71 -6.18 -6.95 -1.49
C VAL A 71 -6.44 -7.24 -0.02
N VAL A 72 -5.37 -7.53 0.75
CA VAL A 72 -5.50 -7.82 2.17
C VAL A 72 -5.98 -6.59 2.95
N ALA A 73 -5.46 -5.41 2.63
CA ALA A 73 -5.90 -4.15 3.24
C ALA A 73 -7.40 -3.88 3.00
N LEU A 74 -7.88 -4.10 1.77
CA LEU A 74 -9.29 -3.91 1.41
C LEU A 74 -10.20 -4.96 2.05
N VAL A 75 -9.82 -6.23 2.03
CA VAL A 75 -10.60 -7.31 2.65
C VAL A 75 -10.67 -7.14 4.16
N ALA A 76 -9.53 -6.93 4.82
CA ALA A 76 -9.47 -6.73 6.27
C ALA A 76 -10.20 -5.44 6.68
N GLY A 77 -10.06 -4.36 5.90
CA GLY A 77 -10.77 -3.10 6.11
C GLY A 77 -12.28 -3.24 5.95
N GLY A 78 -12.74 -3.91 4.90
CA GLY A 78 -14.16 -4.19 4.70
C GLY A 78 -14.76 -5.06 5.80
N GLN A 79 -14.01 -6.00 6.36
CA GLN A 79 -14.46 -6.83 7.49
C GLN A 79 -14.51 -6.05 8.81
N SER A 80 -13.49 -5.23 9.09
CA SER A 80 -13.35 -4.52 10.35
C SER A 80 -14.16 -3.22 10.42
N LEU A 81 -14.15 -2.44 9.35
CA LEU A 81 -14.69 -1.07 9.34
C LEU A 81 -16.19 -1.03 9.02
N CYS A 82 -16.74 -2.04 8.32
CA CYS A 82 -18.18 -2.30 8.28
C CYS A 82 -18.59 -3.01 9.58
N GLY A 83 -18.79 -2.27 10.66
CA GLY A 83 -19.06 -2.83 11.97
C GLY A 83 -20.39 -3.59 12.07
N ASP A 84 -20.49 -4.50 13.06
CA ASP A 84 -21.78 -5.00 13.52
C ASP A 84 -22.55 -3.85 14.18
N PRO A 85 -23.85 -3.70 13.93
CA PRO A 85 -24.67 -2.65 14.54
C PRO A 85 -24.51 -2.58 16.06
N GLY A 86 -24.49 -3.72 16.74
CA GLY A 86 -24.32 -3.80 18.19
C GLY A 86 -22.95 -3.32 18.70
N TYR A 87 -21.89 -3.47 17.91
CA TYR A 87 -20.58 -2.94 18.29
C TYR A 87 -20.52 -1.41 18.20
N PHE A 88 -21.20 -0.83 17.20
CA PHE A 88 -21.32 0.63 17.08
C PHE A 88 -22.23 1.22 18.17
N GLU A 89 -23.29 0.54 18.59
CA GLU A 89 -24.16 0.98 19.69
C GLU A 89 -23.36 1.07 21.01
N VAL A 90 -22.54 0.07 21.31
CA VAL A 90 -21.67 0.07 22.51
C VAL A 90 -20.62 1.18 22.43
N LEU A 91 -20.04 1.44 21.28
CA LEU A 91 -19.08 2.54 21.10
C LEU A 91 -19.76 3.91 21.12
N ALA A 92 -20.99 4.00 20.62
CA ALA A 92 -21.75 5.24 20.60
C ALA A 92 -22.30 5.63 21.99
N SER A 93 -22.45 4.67 22.90
CA SER A 93 -22.79 4.97 24.31
C SER A 93 -21.65 5.61 25.11
N GLN A 94 -20.41 5.58 24.56
CA GLN A 94 -19.27 6.24 25.15
C GLN A 94 -19.14 7.69 24.62
N PRO A 95 -18.66 8.65 25.43
CA PRO A 95 -18.49 10.05 25.00
C PRO A 95 -17.26 10.21 24.07
N LEU A 96 -17.24 9.47 22.96
CA LEU A 96 -16.20 9.44 21.96
C LEU A 96 -16.64 10.10 20.65
N GLY A 97 -15.74 10.87 20.03
CA GLY A 97 -15.99 11.41 18.70
C GLY A 97 -15.98 10.31 17.62
N ARG A 98 -16.94 10.33 16.69
CA ARG A 98 -17.01 9.37 15.57
C ARG A 98 -15.71 9.30 14.78
N ALA A 99 -15.04 10.46 14.58
CA ALA A 99 -13.75 10.52 13.92
C ALA A 99 -12.63 9.84 14.73
N ASP A 100 -12.68 9.92 16.07
CA ASP A 100 -11.69 9.28 16.94
C ASP A 100 -11.82 7.75 16.88
N ILE A 101 -13.04 7.24 16.77
CA ILE A 101 -13.33 5.81 16.57
C ILE A 101 -12.79 5.34 15.22
N LEU A 102 -13.09 6.06 14.14
CA LEU A 102 -12.62 5.72 12.80
C LEU A 102 -11.08 5.71 12.74
N LEU A 103 -10.43 6.75 13.24
CA LEU A 103 -8.98 6.86 13.25
C LEU A 103 -8.33 5.76 14.09
N GLY A 104 -8.89 5.45 15.27
CA GLY A 104 -8.40 4.36 16.11
C GLY A 104 -8.48 3.01 15.39
N LYS A 105 -9.59 2.71 14.72
CA LYS A 105 -9.75 1.47 13.95
C LYS A 105 -8.79 1.40 12.76
N VAL A 106 -8.66 2.46 11.99
CA VAL A 106 -7.72 2.53 10.85
C VAL A 106 -6.28 2.33 11.31
N LEU A 107 -5.86 2.98 12.40
CA LEU A 107 -4.51 2.82 12.95
C LEU A 107 -4.26 1.41 13.49
N GLY A 108 -5.22 0.80 14.17
CA GLY A 108 -5.11 -0.57 14.67
C GLY A 108 -5.04 -1.60 13.54
N LEU A 109 -5.88 -1.44 12.51
CA LEU A 109 -5.88 -2.27 11.32
C LEU A 109 -4.56 -2.15 10.55
N PHE A 110 -4.13 -0.91 10.29
CA PHE A 110 -2.86 -0.67 9.63
C PHE A 110 -1.68 -1.23 10.44
N GLY A 111 -1.67 -1.04 11.76
CA GLY A 111 -0.64 -1.60 12.64
C GLY A 111 -0.53 -3.12 12.50
N SER A 112 -1.66 -3.84 12.46
CA SER A 112 -1.67 -5.29 12.29
C SER A 112 -1.15 -5.73 10.92
N LEU A 113 -1.57 -5.04 9.85
CA LEU A 113 -1.07 -5.27 8.50
C LEU A 113 0.44 -5.00 8.41
N ALA A 114 0.89 -3.89 9.01
CA ALA A 114 2.30 -3.50 9.02
C ALA A 114 3.18 -4.54 9.72
N VAL A 115 2.76 -5.03 10.89
CA VAL A 115 3.51 -6.07 11.62
C VAL A 115 3.65 -7.34 10.77
N MET A 116 2.56 -7.83 10.16
CA MET A 116 2.61 -9.04 9.34
C MET A 116 3.47 -8.83 8.08
N THR A 117 3.38 -7.66 7.45
CA THR A 117 4.19 -7.30 6.29
C THR A 117 5.68 -7.19 6.65
N VAL A 118 6.00 -6.54 7.78
CA VAL A 118 7.39 -6.41 8.27
C VAL A 118 7.97 -7.77 8.66
N LEU A 119 7.19 -8.66 9.28
CA LEU A 119 7.64 -10.02 9.58
C LEU A 119 7.96 -10.80 8.30
N GLY A 120 7.10 -10.72 7.27
CA GLY A 120 7.36 -11.35 5.99
C GLY A 120 8.60 -10.79 5.30
N PHE A 121 8.76 -9.48 5.26
CA PHE A 121 9.95 -8.84 4.71
C PHE A 121 11.19 -9.07 5.56
N GLY A 122 11.06 -9.16 6.88
CA GLY A 122 12.17 -9.46 7.78
C GLY A 122 12.83 -10.80 7.45
N LEU A 123 12.04 -11.84 7.19
CA LEU A 123 12.54 -13.14 6.75
C LEU A 123 13.21 -13.06 5.36
N GLY A 124 12.56 -12.42 4.39
CA GLY A 124 13.15 -12.21 3.06
C GLY A 124 14.41 -11.35 3.08
N GLY A 125 14.40 -10.27 3.86
CA GLY A 125 15.56 -9.39 4.05
C GLY A 125 16.74 -10.09 4.71
N LEU A 126 16.50 -11.02 5.64
CA LEU A 126 17.53 -11.83 6.25
C LEU A 126 18.21 -12.74 5.19
N ILE A 127 17.42 -13.37 4.32
CA ILE A 127 17.95 -14.19 3.22
C ILE A 127 18.83 -13.34 2.28
N ILE A 128 18.34 -12.15 1.91
CA ILE A 128 19.07 -11.20 1.06
C ILE A 128 20.38 -10.74 1.75
N ALA A 129 20.31 -10.39 3.04
CA ALA A 129 21.48 -9.90 3.78
C ALA A 129 22.58 -10.97 3.92
N LEU A 130 22.22 -12.25 4.02
CA LEU A 130 23.16 -13.36 4.09
C LEU A 130 23.87 -13.64 2.74
N GLN A 131 23.27 -13.25 1.63
CA GLN A 131 23.75 -13.58 0.29
C GLN A 131 24.33 -12.38 -0.48
N THR A 132 23.98 -11.14 -0.10
CA THR A 132 24.44 -9.91 -0.78
C THR A 132 25.36 -9.07 0.09
N GLN A 133 26.37 -8.42 -0.54
CA GLN A 133 27.19 -7.44 0.12
C GLN A 133 26.42 -6.14 0.36
N SER A 134 26.76 -5.37 1.39
CA SER A 134 26.05 -4.31 2.11
C SER A 134 25.38 -3.15 1.33
N GLY A 135 25.53 -3.04 0.02
CA GLY A 135 24.96 -1.93 -0.78
C GLY A 135 23.46 -1.96 -1.03
N GLY A 136 22.78 -3.09 -0.79
CA GLY A 136 21.34 -3.27 -1.07
C GLY A 136 20.40 -2.94 0.09
N ILE A 137 20.91 -2.84 1.32
CA ILE A 137 20.09 -2.71 2.54
C ILE A 137 19.24 -1.44 2.52
N TRP A 138 19.81 -0.30 2.12
CA TRP A 138 19.07 0.95 2.04
C TRP A 138 17.93 0.90 1.01
N LYS A 139 18.19 0.33 -0.14
CA LYS A 139 17.19 0.14 -1.21
C LYS A 139 16.06 -0.78 -0.77
N TYR A 140 16.39 -1.84 -0.03
CA TYR A 140 15.42 -2.73 0.58
C TYR A 140 14.56 -2.02 1.64
N PHE A 141 15.15 -1.15 2.45
CA PHE A 141 14.41 -0.35 3.43
C PHE A 141 13.41 0.60 2.75
N VAL A 142 13.81 1.28 1.68
CA VAL A 142 12.89 2.11 0.87
C VAL A 142 11.75 1.26 0.32
N PHE A 143 12.04 0.08 -0.21
CA PHE A 143 11.04 -0.85 -0.72
C PHE A 143 10.01 -1.25 0.36
N VAL A 144 10.46 -1.61 1.56
CA VAL A 144 9.57 -1.96 2.68
C VAL A 144 8.72 -0.75 3.08
N THR A 145 9.33 0.44 3.18
CA THR A 145 8.61 1.67 3.54
C THR A 145 7.51 2.01 2.54
N VAL A 146 7.80 1.94 1.23
CA VAL A 146 6.81 2.17 0.18
C VAL A 146 5.69 1.12 0.23
N SER A 147 6.03 -0.15 0.48
CA SER A 147 5.04 -1.23 0.63
C SER A 147 4.07 -0.98 1.80
N LEU A 148 4.59 -0.53 2.94
CA LEU A 148 3.77 -0.16 4.10
C LEU A 148 2.90 1.06 3.81
N THR A 149 3.46 2.07 3.14
CA THR A 149 2.72 3.27 2.76
C THR A 149 1.58 2.94 1.80
N LEU A 150 1.82 2.06 0.82
CA LEU A 150 0.78 1.53 -0.07
C LEU A 150 -0.32 0.80 0.73
N GLY A 151 0.07 -0.03 1.70
CA GLY A 151 -0.87 -0.68 2.61
C GLY A 151 -1.76 0.33 3.34
N LEU A 152 -1.18 1.43 3.85
CA LEU A 152 -1.94 2.50 4.52
C LEU A 152 -2.89 3.23 3.57
N VAL A 153 -2.48 3.48 2.32
CA VAL A 153 -3.37 4.05 1.28
C VAL A 153 -4.60 3.15 1.10
N PHE A 154 -4.40 1.84 0.94
CA PHE A 154 -5.53 0.92 0.72
C PHE A 154 -6.38 0.68 1.97
N VAL A 155 -5.82 0.76 3.18
CA VAL A 155 -6.59 0.79 4.43
C VAL A 155 -7.47 2.06 4.48
N SER A 156 -6.94 3.21 4.04
CA SER A 156 -7.69 4.47 3.99
C SER A 156 -8.83 4.42 2.97
N LEU A 157 -8.59 3.83 1.80
CA LEU A 157 -9.63 3.57 0.79
C LEU A 157 -10.66 2.58 1.31
N ALA A 158 -10.24 1.51 2.00
CA ALA A 158 -11.16 0.55 2.62
C ALA A 158 -12.05 1.22 3.66
N ALA A 159 -11.53 2.18 4.42
CA ALA A 159 -12.33 2.95 5.38
C ALA A 159 -13.43 3.77 4.69
N LEU A 160 -13.11 4.44 3.59
CA LEU A 160 -14.09 5.19 2.81
C LEU A 160 -15.16 4.25 2.24
N LEU A 161 -14.75 3.16 1.59
CA LEU A 161 -15.66 2.20 0.98
C LEU A 161 -16.55 1.50 2.01
N ALA A 162 -16.03 1.17 3.17
CA ALA A 162 -16.79 0.53 4.25
C ALA A 162 -17.91 1.44 4.77
N ILE A 163 -17.63 2.74 4.91
CA ILE A 163 -18.65 3.72 5.34
C ILE A 163 -19.70 3.95 4.25
N MET A 164 -19.31 3.95 2.98
CA MET A 164 -20.25 4.13 1.87
C MET A 164 -21.12 2.90 1.63
N ALA A 165 -20.57 1.70 1.79
CA ALA A 165 -21.24 0.46 1.43
C ALA A 165 -22.23 -0.05 2.49
N HIS A 166 -22.07 0.32 3.76
CA HIS A 166 -22.88 -0.10 4.93
C HIS A 166 -22.94 -1.63 5.16
N ARG A 167 -22.49 -2.45 4.22
CA ARG A 167 -22.51 -3.93 4.26
C ARG A 167 -21.16 -4.50 3.92
N ARG A 168 -20.64 -5.42 4.77
CA ARG A 168 -19.34 -6.06 4.61
C ARG A 168 -19.08 -6.63 3.21
N PRO A 169 -19.97 -7.47 2.64
CA PRO A 169 -19.74 -8.02 1.31
C PRO A 169 -19.60 -6.95 0.23
N MET A 170 -20.42 -5.92 0.30
CA MET A 170 -20.41 -4.83 -0.68
C MET A 170 -19.10 -4.00 -0.58
N ALA A 171 -18.64 -3.70 0.63
CA ALA A 171 -17.38 -3.00 0.84
C ALA A 171 -16.17 -3.79 0.28
N ILE A 172 -16.15 -5.10 0.50
CA ILE A 172 -15.09 -5.97 -0.01
C ILE A 172 -15.13 -6.03 -1.54
N VAL A 173 -16.30 -6.28 -2.13
CA VAL A 173 -16.45 -6.38 -3.59
C VAL A 173 -16.10 -5.08 -4.29
N THR A 174 -16.62 -3.94 -3.81
CA THR A 174 -16.27 -2.62 -4.39
C THR A 174 -14.80 -2.30 -4.21
N GLY A 175 -14.19 -2.69 -3.08
CA GLY A 175 -12.75 -2.57 -2.87
C GLY A 175 -11.93 -3.38 -3.87
N LEU A 176 -12.29 -4.64 -4.09
CA LEU A 176 -11.61 -5.49 -5.06
C LEU A 176 -11.77 -5.00 -6.50
N ILE A 177 -12.95 -4.47 -6.86
CA ILE A 177 -13.17 -3.84 -8.18
C ILE A 177 -12.28 -2.59 -8.31
N LEU A 178 -12.19 -1.75 -7.28
CA LEU A 178 -11.32 -0.58 -7.28
C LEU A 178 -9.83 -0.96 -7.40
N TRP A 179 -9.39 -2.03 -6.72
CA TRP A 179 -8.03 -2.55 -6.85
C TRP A 179 -7.74 -3.06 -8.27
N LEU A 180 -8.67 -3.85 -8.87
CA LEU A 180 -8.54 -4.30 -10.26
C LEU A 180 -8.51 -3.12 -11.25
N PHE A 181 -9.30 -2.08 -10.99
CA PHE A 181 -9.26 -0.86 -11.77
C PHE A 181 -7.86 -0.23 -11.76
N PHE A 182 -7.26 -0.03 -10.58
CA PHE A 182 -5.91 0.54 -10.48
C PHE A 182 -4.82 -0.38 -11.03
N LEU A 183 -4.98 -1.70 -10.91
CA LEU A 183 -3.94 -2.64 -11.30
C LEU A 183 -3.87 -2.87 -12.82
N PHE A 184 -5.03 -2.86 -13.51
CA PHE A 184 -5.12 -3.22 -14.94
C PHE A 184 -5.80 -2.15 -15.79
N ILE A 185 -6.99 -1.70 -15.40
CA ILE A 185 -7.82 -0.85 -16.26
C ILE A 185 -7.18 0.52 -16.41
N TYR A 186 -6.64 1.05 -15.34
CA TYR A 186 -5.98 2.36 -15.36
C TYR A 186 -4.77 2.36 -16.30
N ASP A 187 -3.91 1.34 -16.23
CA ASP A 187 -2.75 1.21 -17.12
C ASP A 187 -3.16 1.12 -18.58
N LEU A 188 -4.26 0.39 -18.87
CA LEU A 188 -4.81 0.31 -20.25
C LEU A 188 -5.34 1.66 -20.74
N ILE A 189 -5.99 2.43 -19.86
CA ILE A 189 -6.47 3.79 -20.23
C ILE A 189 -5.29 4.69 -20.52
N VAL A 190 -4.25 4.69 -19.68
CA VAL A 190 -3.04 5.50 -19.89
C VAL A 190 -2.32 5.10 -21.16
N LEU A 191 -2.17 3.79 -21.42
CA LEU A 191 -1.57 3.27 -22.64
C LEU A 191 -2.38 3.67 -23.88
N SER A 192 -3.69 3.54 -23.83
CA SER A 192 -4.56 3.93 -24.95
C SER A 192 -4.50 5.43 -25.22
N ALA A 193 -4.51 6.25 -24.17
CA ALA A 193 -4.40 7.71 -24.28
C ALA A 193 -3.05 8.13 -24.87
N SER A 194 -1.97 7.42 -24.54
CA SER A 194 -0.63 7.70 -25.04
C SER A 194 -0.49 7.54 -26.56
N TYR A 195 -1.36 6.73 -27.17
CA TYR A 195 -1.39 6.55 -28.62
C TYR A 195 -1.94 7.76 -29.39
N TYR A 196 -2.81 8.56 -28.75
CA TYR A 196 -3.47 9.73 -29.38
C TYR A 196 -2.78 11.06 -29.03
N ILE A 197 -1.79 11.05 -28.14
CA ILE A 197 -1.13 12.27 -27.66
C ILE A 197 0.19 12.47 -28.39
N ASP A 198 0.45 13.69 -28.85
CA ASP A 198 1.71 14.06 -29.48
C ASP A 198 2.90 13.84 -28.54
N GLU A 199 4.04 13.45 -29.10
CA GLU A 199 5.27 13.13 -28.39
C GLU A 199 5.73 14.26 -27.46
N ALA A 200 5.44 15.52 -27.82
CA ALA A 200 5.73 16.71 -26.99
C ALA A 200 5.01 16.72 -25.65
N TYR A 201 3.77 16.20 -25.58
CA TYR A 201 2.93 16.18 -24.39
C TYR A 201 2.93 14.84 -23.64
N LEU A 202 3.45 13.79 -24.28
CA LEU A 202 3.45 12.42 -23.74
C LEU A 202 4.11 12.35 -22.35
N ARG A 203 5.25 13.01 -22.18
CA ARG A 203 5.94 13.05 -20.86
C ARG A 203 5.07 13.66 -19.77
N THR A 204 4.44 14.77 -20.06
CA THR A 204 3.58 15.50 -19.12
C THR A 204 2.38 14.65 -18.74
N MET A 205 1.76 13.99 -19.72
CA MET A 205 0.63 13.07 -19.50
C MET A 205 1.04 11.89 -18.60
N LEU A 206 2.17 11.23 -18.87
CA LEU A 206 2.68 10.12 -18.06
C LEU A 206 3.01 10.58 -16.63
N TYR A 207 3.52 11.79 -16.47
CA TYR A 207 3.73 12.37 -15.14
C TYR A 207 2.43 12.53 -14.38
N PHE A 208 1.42 13.17 -15.01
CA PHE A 208 0.12 13.36 -14.36
C PHE A 208 -0.62 12.04 -14.11
N SER A 209 -0.40 11.00 -14.91
CA SER A 209 -1.01 9.69 -14.67
C SER A 209 -0.59 9.09 -13.32
N LEU A 210 0.61 9.36 -12.82
CA LEU A 210 1.05 8.89 -11.50
C LEU A 210 0.22 9.46 -10.34
N PHE A 211 -0.39 10.64 -10.52
CA PHE A 211 -1.30 11.21 -9.52
C PHE A 211 -2.59 10.41 -9.39
N GLY A 212 -3.03 9.79 -10.47
CA GLY A 212 -4.30 9.06 -10.53
C GLY A 212 -4.23 7.61 -10.04
N ASN A 213 -3.03 7.03 -9.84
CA ASN A 213 -2.88 5.62 -9.46
C ASN A 213 -1.82 5.43 -8.36
N PRO A 214 -2.24 5.07 -7.12
CA PRO A 214 -1.30 4.82 -6.03
C PRO A 214 -0.44 3.57 -6.23
N ILE A 215 -0.89 2.59 -7.04
CA ILE A 215 -0.13 1.38 -7.37
C ILE A 215 1.05 1.74 -8.26
N ASP A 216 0.83 2.54 -9.32
CA ASP A 216 1.89 2.98 -10.21
C ASP A 216 2.86 3.92 -9.53
N LEU A 217 2.36 4.80 -8.66
CA LEU A 217 3.22 5.63 -7.84
C LEU A 217 4.19 4.77 -7.01
N ALA A 218 3.70 3.72 -6.34
CA ALA A 218 4.53 2.81 -5.55
C ALA A 218 5.52 2.06 -6.44
N ARG A 219 5.06 1.56 -7.61
CA ARG A 219 5.90 0.86 -8.60
C ARG A 219 7.07 1.74 -9.06
N VAL A 220 6.77 2.97 -9.47
CA VAL A 220 7.78 3.91 -9.97
C VAL A 220 8.80 4.28 -8.90
N VAL A 221 8.35 4.60 -7.68
CA VAL A 221 9.25 4.97 -6.57
C VAL A 221 10.20 3.83 -6.22
N VAL A 222 9.72 2.59 -6.15
CA VAL A 222 10.57 1.43 -5.86
C VAL A 222 11.55 1.17 -7.00
N LEU A 223 11.09 1.13 -8.25
CA LEU A 223 11.95 0.88 -9.41
C LEU A 223 13.06 1.92 -9.54
N MET A 224 12.75 3.20 -9.33
CA MET A 224 13.73 4.28 -9.31
C MET A 224 14.76 4.13 -8.18
N SER A 225 14.31 3.71 -6.99
CA SER A 225 15.22 3.54 -5.84
C SER A 225 16.19 2.37 -6.00
N VAL A 226 15.76 1.28 -6.68
CA VAL A 226 16.54 0.05 -6.83
C VAL A 226 17.40 0.08 -8.09
N GLY A 227 16.83 0.44 -9.24
CA GLY A 227 17.49 0.38 -10.55
C GLY A 227 18.06 1.71 -11.04
N GLY A 228 17.78 2.82 -10.35
CA GLY A 228 18.21 4.14 -10.79
C GLY A 228 17.58 4.56 -12.14
N GLU A 229 18.29 5.42 -12.87
CA GLU A 229 17.80 5.95 -14.15
C GLU A 229 17.59 4.88 -15.24
N THR A 230 18.27 3.75 -15.12
CA THR A 230 18.21 2.67 -16.12
C THR A 230 16.98 1.77 -15.97
N ALA A 231 16.33 1.77 -14.81
CA ALA A 231 15.23 0.85 -14.48
C ALA A 231 13.99 1.03 -15.36
N LEU A 232 13.70 2.26 -15.76
CA LEU A 232 12.54 2.63 -16.57
C LEU A 232 12.94 3.13 -17.98
N GLY A 233 14.20 2.95 -18.37
CA GLY A 233 14.71 3.43 -19.66
C GLY A 233 14.60 4.95 -19.84
N ALA A 234 14.40 5.41 -21.07
CA ALA A 234 14.29 6.84 -21.41
C ALA A 234 13.10 7.53 -20.70
N ALA A 235 12.01 6.80 -20.46
CA ALA A 235 10.84 7.31 -19.73
C ALA A 235 11.20 7.57 -18.24
N GLY A 236 11.94 6.68 -17.60
CA GLY A 236 12.40 6.84 -16.22
C GLY A 236 13.34 8.03 -16.03
N ALA A 237 14.28 8.21 -16.94
CA ALA A 237 15.17 9.38 -16.94
C ALA A 237 14.38 10.68 -17.11
N GLY A 238 13.34 10.66 -17.94
CA GLY A 238 12.41 11.78 -18.11
C GLY A 238 11.62 12.11 -16.85
N LEU A 239 11.08 11.09 -16.19
CA LEU A 239 10.36 11.24 -14.92
C LEU A 239 11.27 11.78 -13.81
N LEU A 240 12.49 11.25 -13.64
CA LEU A 240 13.44 11.76 -12.66
C LEU A 240 13.79 13.23 -12.86
N ARG A 241 13.95 13.66 -14.12
CA ARG A 241 14.22 15.07 -14.43
C ARG A 241 13.03 15.98 -14.12
N MET A 242 11.79 15.52 -14.35
CA MET A 242 10.58 16.26 -14.03
C MET A 242 10.35 16.37 -12.51
N PHE A 243 10.68 15.33 -11.75
CA PHE A 243 10.65 15.39 -10.28
C PHE A 243 11.82 16.19 -9.66
N GLY A 244 12.72 16.74 -10.49
CA GLY A 244 13.84 17.56 -10.01
C GLY A 244 15.04 16.78 -9.46
N GLY A 245 15.10 15.46 -9.69
CA GLY A 245 16.17 14.56 -9.22
C GLY A 245 16.12 14.25 -7.71
N GLY A 246 16.68 13.13 -7.32
CA GLY A 246 16.93 12.67 -5.95
C GLY A 246 15.93 13.07 -4.85
N VAL A 247 16.24 14.14 -4.13
CA VAL A 247 15.45 14.56 -2.94
C VAL A 247 14.08 15.13 -3.32
N THR A 248 14.00 15.93 -4.38
CA THR A 248 12.73 16.55 -4.81
C THR A 248 11.74 15.51 -5.32
N SER A 249 12.21 14.47 -6.00
CA SER A 249 11.35 13.35 -6.41
C SER A 249 10.81 12.57 -5.21
N ALA A 250 11.63 12.35 -4.19
CA ALA A 250 11.19 11.68 -2.96
C ALA A 250 10.14 12.52 -2.20
N ILE A 251 10.31 13.83 -2.12
CA ILE A 251 9.35 14.74 -1.47
C ILE A 251 8.02 14.78 -2.22
N SER A 252 8.05 14.87 -3.56
CA SER A 252 6.82 14.88 -4.37
C SER A 252 6.06 13.55 -4.29
N ALA A 253 6.76 12.42 -4.33
CA ALA A 253 6.16 11.11 -4.14
C ALA A 253 5.55 10.96 -2.73
N ALA A 254 6.24 11.40 -1.68
CA ALA A 254 5.72 11.40 -0.32
C ALA A 254 4.47 12.29 -0.19
N GLY A 255 4.47 13.48 -0.81
CA GLY A 255 3.30 14.36 -0.86
C GLY A 255 2.09 13.70 -1.52
N LEU A 256 2.30 12.97 -2.63
CA LEU A 256 1.25 12.22 -3.31
C LEU A 256 0.70 11.07 -2.45
N PHE A 257 1.55 10.31 -1.78
CA PHE A 257 1.10 9.27 -0.84
C PHE A 257 0.30 9.87 0.31
N ILE A 258 0.74 10.99 0.87
CA ILE A 258 -0.01 11.70 1.92
C ILE A 258 -1.39 12.12 1.40
N LEU A 259 -1.49 12.63 0.18
CA LEU A 259 -2.77 12.98 -0.44
C LEU A 259 -3.67 11.74 -0.57
N TRP A 260 -3.14 10.61 -1.08
CA TRP A 260 -3.86 9.35 -1.21
C TRP A 260 -4.29 8.72 0.13
N ILE A 261 -3.62 9.04 1.23
CA ILE A 261 -4.02 8.64 2.59
C ILE A 261 -5.07 9.58 3.14
N LEU A 262 -4.78 10.89 3.11
CA LEU A 262 -5.63 11.88 3.78
C LEU A 262 -6.95 12.13 3.06
N ALA A 263 -7.00 12.12 1.73
CA ALA A 263 -8.23 12.39 0.99
C ALA A 263 -9.33 11.35 1.28
N PRO A 264 -9.09 10.02 1.19
CA PRO A 264 -10.11 9.04 1.56
C PRO A 264 -10.46 9.08 3.05
N LEU A 265 -9.48 9.29 3.95
CA LEU A 265 -9.75 9.35 5.39
C LEU A 265 -10.61 10.56 5.78
N THR A 266 -10.31 11.72 5.21
CA THR A 266 -11.11 12.92 5.47
C THR A 266 -12.51 12.79 4.90
N ALA A 267 -12.65 12.27 3.69
CA ALA A 267 -13.94 11.96 3.09
C ALA A 267 -14.73 10.96 3.95
N ALA A 268 -14.10 9.87 4.38
CA ALA A 268 -14.69 8.89 5.28
C ALA A 268 -15.17 9.52 6.60
N ALA A 269 -14.33 10.35 7.23
CA ALA A 269 -14.66 11.01 8.49
C ALA A 269 -15.82 12.02 8.33
N LEU A 270 -15.89 12.74 7.20
CA LEU A 270 -16.96 13.68 6.92
C LEU A 270 -18.29 12.97 6.67
N ILE A 271 -18.29 11.89 5.90
CA ILE A 271 -19.49 11.07 5.65
C ILE A 271 -19.97 10.45 6.95
N PHE A 272 -19.08 9.84 7.74
CA PHE A 272 -19.40 9.18 8.99
C PHE A 272 -19.97 10.14 10.04
N ARG A 273 -19.57 11.41 10.04
CA ARG A 273 -20.15 12.44 10.91
C ARG A 273 -21.60 12.79 10.55
N ARG A 274 -21.97 12.70 9.26
CA ARG A 274 -23.28 13.08 8.74
C ARG A 274 -24.30 11.93 8.74
N GLN A 275 -23.87 10.69 8.93
CA GLN A 275 -24.76 9.54 8.99
C GLN A 275 -25.50 9.55 10.35
N ASP A 276 -26.81 9.69 10.32
CA ASP A 276 -27.65 9.45 11.50
C ASP A 276 -27.65 7.94 11.77
N MET A 277 -27.36 7.56 13.03
CA MET A 277 -27.55 6.19 13.46
C MET A 277 -29.04 6.01 13.75
N ALA A 278 -29.80 5.66 12.69
CA ALA A 278 -31.20 5.22 12.83
C ALA A 278 -31.22 3.72 13.09
#